data_90f3a332596f8f68c75ed2f8b780165a
#
_entry.id   90f3a332596f8f68c75ed2f8b780165a
#
_cell.length_a   1.000
_cell.length_b   1.000
_cell.length_c   1.000
_cell.angle_alpha   90.00
_cell.angle_beta   90.00
_cell.angle_gamma   90.00
#
_symmetry.space_group_name_H-M   'P 1'
#
loop_
_entity.id
_entity.type
_entity.pdbx_description
1 polymer ?
#
loop_
_entity_poly.entity_id
_entity_poly.type
_entity_poly.pdbx_seq_one_letter_code
_entity_poly.pdbx_strand_id
1 'polypeptide(L)'
;MGVNQPSNVEPQIIVTLADFEKTVSASKTVKRSPVTFKNQNLKMAGLIFAPADMDESKKYPAIAVLHPAGGVKEQTASLYAYRLAQQGYIALAFDASHQGASEGLPRHIEDPTKRVEDVRGAVDYITTLPYVDRERIGALGICAGGGYAINATQTERRIKAVATVSAVDFGEAVRRGWRADLPVSERIKMLEGVATQRTAEANGGAPLLASYVPDTVEGVTEPDMVEASEYYRLPNRWQHKNSGNRFLNNSYDKLAAFTAFGQIDTLLTQPLLMITGSDAGSRWQSERAVKLATGQKELFIIDGGTHMSLYDRDVVKAMPKITEFFSKNLKVSSK
;
A
#
# COMPACT_ATOMS: atom_id res chain seq x y z
N MET A 1 -35.95 15.74 5.27
CA MET A 1 -34.95 16.30 6.18
C MET A 1 -33.63 16.29 5.46
N GLY A 2 -32.99 17.47 5.35
CA GLY A 2 -32.02 17.78 4.35
C GLY A 2 -30.76 16.94 4.34
N VAL A 3 -30.43 16.42 3.17
CA VAL A 3 -29.11 15.91 2.83
C VAL A 3 -28.17 17.12 2.86
N ASN A 4 -27.25 17.15 3.82
CA ASN A 4 -26.16 18.12 3.82
C ASN A 4 -25.39 17.95 2.51
N GLN A 5 -25.45 18.94 1.63
CA GLN A 5 -24.58 19.01 0.46
C GLN A 5 -23.14 19.09 0.97
N PRO A 6 -22.19 18.32 0.39
CA PRO A 6 -20.78 18.48 0.72
C PRO A 6 -20.37 19.91 0.40
N SER A 7 -19.74 20.58 1.36
CA SER A 7 -19.17 21.91 1.17
C SER A 7 -18.22 21.87 -0.03
N ASN A 8 -18.41 22.79 -0.99
CA ASN A 8 -17.58 23.01 -2.19
C ASN A 8 -16.19 23.58 -1.83
N VAL A 9 -15.50 23.02 -0.87
CA VAL A 9 -14.09 23.31 -0.61
C VAL A 9 -13.30 22.29 -1.40
N GLU A 10 -12.54 22.74 -2.40
CA GLU A 10 -11.59 21.87 -3.10
C GLU A 10 -10.71 21.15 -2.08
N PRO A 11 -10.55 19.83 -2.19
CA PRO A 11 -9.77 19.09 -1.23
C PRO A 11 -8.32 19.57 -1.27
N GLN A 12 -7.79 19.99 -0.13
CA GLN A 12 -6.42 20.47 0.00
C GLN A 12 -5.41 19.44 -0.50
N ILE A 13 -4.51 19.83 -1.40
CA ILE A 13 -3.38 19.03 -1.82
C ILE A 13 -2.33 19.04 -0.70
N ILE A 14 -1.89 17.86 -0.27
CA ILE A 14 -0.90 17.67 0.80
C ILE A 14 0.31 16.98 0.20
N VAL A 15 1.46 17.65 0.18
CA VAL A 15 2.69 17.16 -0.48
C VAL A 15 3.87 16.98 0.48
N THR A 16 3.66 17.27 1.77
CA THR A 16 4.69 17.08 2.81
C THR A 16 4.12 16.36 4.02
N LEU A 17 4.98 15.63 4.73
CA LEU A 17 4.61 15.00 6.00
C LEU A 17 4.24 16.04 7.05
N ALA A 18 4.94 17.18 7.09
CA ALA A 18 4.68 18.26 8.04
C ALA A 18 3.27 18.87 7.84
N ASP A 19 2.86 19.12 6.59
CA ASP A 19 1.52 19.63 6.30
C ASP A 19 0.45 18.58 6.62
N PHE A 20 0.73 17.31 6.37
CA PHE A 20 -0.17 16.22 6.73
C PHE A 20 -0.37 16.14 8.25
N GLU A 21 0.69 16.17 9.04
CA GLU A 21 0.62 16.14 10.51
C GLU A 21 -0.13 17.34 11.06
N LYS A 22 0.10 18.54 10.51
CA LYS A 22 -0.63 19.75 10.85
C LYS A 22 -2.13 19.62 10.52
N THR A 23 -2.45 19.09 9.33
CA THR A 23 -3.82 18.87 8.87
C THR A 23 -4.57 17.91 9.77
N VAL A 24 -3.96 16.75 10.08
CA VAL A 24 -4.57 15.73 10.95
C VAL A 24 -4.76 16.26 12.37
N SER A 25 -3.77 16.96 12.92
CA SER A 25 -3.85 17.53 14.29
C SER A 25 -4.94 18.60 14.42
N ALA A 26 -5.19 19.37 13.36
CA ALA A 26 -6.24 20.40 13.32
C ALA A 26 -7.61 19.86 12.89
N SER A 27 -7.72 18.59 12.49
CA SER A 27 -8.95 18.03 11.96
C SER A 27 -10.05 17.94 13.01
N LYS A 28 -11.23 18.45 12.65
CA LYS A 28 -12.45 18.32 13.46
C LYS A 28 -13.35 17.19 12.94
N THR A 29 -13.03 16.61 11.78
CA THR A 29 -13.86 15.61 11.09
C THR A 29 -13.27 14.21 11.14
N VAL A 30 -11.98 14.08 11.44
CA VAL A 30 -11.29 12.78 11.52
C VAL A 30 -10.48 12.71 12.80
N LYS A 31 -10.61 11.58 13.50
CA LYS A 31 -9.78 11.21 14.65
C LYS A 31 -8.75 10.18 14.21
N ARG A 32 -7.47 10.38 14.58
CA ARG A 32 -6.40 9.41 14.43
C ARG A 32 -6.05 8.80 15.79
N SER A 33 -5.97 7.48 15.85
CA SER A 33 -5.62 6.75 17.08
C SER A 33 -4.53 5.73 16.80
N PRO A 34 -3.41 5.74 17.53
CA PRO A 34 -2.40 4.68 17.44
C PRO A 34 -2.97 3.39 18.04
N VAL A 35 -2.67 2.28 17.39
CA VAL A 35 -3.09 0.95 17.82
C VAL A 35 -1.97 -0.05 17.67
N THR A 36 -2.05 -1.14 18.44
CA THR A 36 -1.23 -2.33 18.21
C THR A 36 -2.13 -3.54 18.12
N PHE A 37 -1.77 -4.48 17.28
CA PHE A 37 -2.49 -5.75 17.14
C PHE A 37 -1.51 -6.90 16.94
N LYS A 38 -1.98 -8.11 17.11
CA LYS A 38 -1.17 -9.31 16.86
C LYS A 38 -1.37 -9.78 15.44
N ASN A 39 -0.26 -10.16 14.80
CA ASN A 39 -0.25 -10.98 13.61
C ASN A 39 0.68 -12.17 13.92
N GLN A 40 0.11 -13.37 14.04
CA GLN A 40 0.82 -14.53 14.59
C GLN A 40 1.46 -14.17 15.95
N ASN A 41 2.78 -14.26 16.09
CA ASN A 41 3.54 -13.89 17.32
C ASN A 41 4.17 -12.50 17.29
N LEU A 42 3.88 -11.70 16.26
CA LEU A 42 4.41 -10.35 16.14
C LEU A 42 3.40 -9.31 16.62
N LYS A 43 3.89 -8.28 17.31
CA LYS A 43 3.13 -7.07 17.59
C LYS A 43 3.27 -6.11 16.44
N MET A 44 2.14 -5.82 15.79
CA MET A 44 2.02 -4.90 14.67
C MET A 44 1.65 -3.51 15.16
N ALA A 45 2.20 -2.48 14.50
CA ALA A 45 1.89 -1.10 14.78
C ALA A 45 0.96 -0.52 13.69
N GLY A 46 -0.13 0.12 14.12
CA GLY A 46 -1.11 0.70 13.22
C GLY A 46 -1.60 2.08 13.66
N LEU A 47 -2.28 2.76 12.75
CA LEU A 47 -3.01 3.99 12.97
C LEU A 47 -4.43 3.80 12.45
N ILE A 48 -5.42 3.90 13.32
CA ILE A 48 -6.83 3.98 12.90
C ILE A 48 -7.19 5.42 12.65
N PHE A 49 -7.80 5.67 11.50
CA PHE A 49 -8.48 6.89 11.15
C PHE A 49 -9.98 6.61 11.10
N ALA A 50 -10.76 7.43 11.80
CA ALA A 50 -12.20 7.28 11.90
C ALA A 50 -12.89 8.64 11.85
N PRO A 51 -14.17 8.74 11.44
CA PRO A 51 -14.94 9.96 11.61
C PRO A 51 -14.92 10.41 13.07
N ALA A 52 -14.69 11.72 13.30
CA ALA A 52 -14.57 12.24 14.66
C ALA A 52 -15.90 12.21 15.46
N ASP A 53 -17.02 12.24 14.74
CA ASP A 53 -18.39 12.21 15.22
C ASP A 53 -19.03 10.83 15.15
N MET A 54 -18.22 9.76 14.98
CA MET A 54 -18.75 8.41 14.87
C MET A 54 -19.54 8.00 16.14
N ASP A 55 -20.67 7.37 15.91
CA ASP A 55 -21.49 6.75 16.95
C ASP A 55 -21.05 5.27 17.08
N GLU A 56 -20.36 4.95 18.18
CA GLU A 56 -19.83 3.59 18.42
C GLU A 56 -20.91 2.51 18.56
N SER A 57 -22.19 2.88 18.69
CA SER A 57 -23.31 1.95 18.65
C SER A 57 -23.67 1.48 17.25
N LYS A 58 -23.17 2.18 16.22
CA LYS A 58 -23.40 1.85 14.81
C LYS A 58 -22.27 1.02 14.22
N LYS A 59 -22.52 0.48 13.03
CA LYS A 59 -21.56 -0.33 12.28
C LYS A 59 -21.07 0.40 11.04
N TYR A 60 -19.76 0.50 10.89
CA TYR A 60 -19.08 1.21 9.82
C TYR A 60 -18.33 0.24 8.90
N PRO A 61 -18.25 0.54 7.60
CA PRO A 61 -17.34 -0.17 6.71
C PRO A 61 -15.89 0.13 7.08
N ALA A 62 -15.00 -0.83 6.88
CA ALA A 62 -13.60 -0.68 7.23
C ALA A 62 -12.67 -1.01 6.07
N ILE A 63 -11.53 -0.32 5.99
CA ILE A 63 -10.52 -0.48 4.95
C ILE A 63 -9.15 -0.71 5.59
N ALA A 64 -8.51 -1.82 5.23
CA ALA A 64 -7.09 -2.03 5.50
C ALA A 64 -6.26 -1.30 4.44
N VAL A 65 -5.35 -0.41 4.86
CA VAL A 65 -4.55 0.43 3.95
C VAL A 65 -3.08 0.03 4.04
N LEU A 66 -2.53 -0.44 2.92
CA LEU A 66 -1.19 -1.01 2.82
C LEU A 66 -0.21 0.00 2.21
N HIS A 67 0.91 0.21 2.89
CA HIS A 67 1.97 1.10 2.43
C HIS A 67 2.84 0.49 1.32
N PRO A 68 3.54 1.31 0.51
CA PRO A 68 4.52 0.88 -0.47
C PRO A 68 5.69 0.10 0.12
N ALA A 69 6.47 -0.57 -0.73
CA ALA A 69 7.79 -1.05 -0.34
C ALA A 69 8.66 0.11 0.15
N GLY A 70 9.35 -0.08 1.27
CA GLY A 70 10.16 0.96 1.92
C GLY A 70 9.37 2.08 2.62
N GLY A 71 8.05 2.13 2.44
CA GLY A 71 7.17 3.05 3.14
C GLY A 71 6.84 2.60 4.56
N VAL A 72 6.21 3.49 5.31
CA VAL A 72 5.65 3.23 6.65
C VAL A 72 4.25 3.82 6.76
N LYS A 73 3.51 3.37 7.76
CA LYS A 73 2.11 3.78 7.98
C LYS A 73 1.91 5.29 8.07
N GLU A 74 2.90 6.05 8.55
CA GLU A 74 2.81 7.50 8.71
C GLU A 74 2.78 8.29 7.40
N GLN A 75 3.18 7.67 6.28
CA GLN A 75 3.32 8.30 4.97
C GLN A 75 2.02 8.19 4.15
N THR A 76 2.12 7.94 2.85
CA THR A 76 0.96 7.90 1.92
C THR A 76 -0.19 7.01 2.40
N ALA A 77 0.09 5.90 3.09
CA ALA A 77 -0.96 5.04 3.64
C ALA A 77 -1.86 5.79 4.62
N SER A 78 -1.27 6.62 5.50
CA SER A 78 -2.04 7.48 6.40
C SER A 78 -2.80 8.59 5.66
N LEU A 79 -2.25 9.15 4.60
CA LEU A 79 -2.94 10.15 3.80
C LEU A 79 -4.21 9.56 3.15
N TYR A 80 -4.13 8.38 2.56
CA TYR A 80 -5.30 7.67 2.03
C TYR A 80 -6.28 7.27 3.14
N ALA A 81 -5.79 6.76 4.27
CA ALA A 81 -6.62 6.40 5.42
C ALA A 81 -7.37 7.63 5.99
N TYR A 82 -6.71 8.77 6.09
CA TYR A 82 -7.32 10.03 6.49
C TYR A 82 -8.45 10.45 5.54
N ARG A 83 -8.21 10.38 4.21
CA ARG A 83 -9.21 10.71 3.20
C ARG A 83 -10.40 9.74 3.21
N LEU A 84 -10.16 8.45 3.43
CA LEU A 84 -11.24 7.46 3.60
C LEU A 84 -12.09 7.75 4.83
N ALA A 85 -11.46 8.12 5.96
CA ALA A 85 -12.20 8.47 7.17
C ALA A 85 -13.07 9.72 7.00
N GLN A 86 -12.65 10.70 6.20
CA GLN A 86 -13.49 11.83 5.79
C GLN A 86 -14.76 11.40 5.04
N GLN A 87 -14.76 10.21 4.43
CA GLN A 87 -15.89 9.63 3.70
C GLN A 87 -16.69 8.62 4.53
N GLY A 88 -16.43 8.53 5.84
CA GLY A 88 -17.19 7.68 6.75
C GLY A 88 -16.66 6.25 6.93
N TYR A 89 -15.46 5.94 6.45
CA TYR A 89 -14.83 4.64 6.66
C TYR A 89 -13.97 4.61 7.93
N ILE A 90 -13.87 3.43 8.54
CA ILE A 90 -12.81 3.14 9.51
C ILE A 90 -11.60 2.66 8.69
N ALA A 91 -10.51 3.40 8.71
CA ALA A 91 -9.33 3.05 7.90
C ALA A 91 -8.13 2.74 8.81
N LEU A 92 -7.53 1.56 8.63
CA LEU A 92 -6.34 1.11 9.36
C LEU A 92 -5.13 1.17 8.44
N ALA A 93 -4.23 2.15 8.65
CA ALA A 93 -2.88 2.13 8.09
C ALA A 93 -1.94 1.43 9.08
N PHE A 94 -1.09 0.52 8.61
CA PHE A 94 -0.22 -0.26 9.49
C PHE A 94 1.16 -0.49 8.88
N ASP A 95 2.17 -0.66 9.73
CA ASP A 95 3.51 -1.05 9.30
C ASP A 95 3.54 -2.57 9.06
N ALA A 96 4.15 -2.96 7.96
CA ALA A 96 4.45 -4.36 7.69
C ALA A 96 5.35 -4.98 8.76
N SER A 97 5.21 -6.27 8.99
CA SER A 97 6.13 -7.03 9.84
C SER A 97 7.58 -6.84 9.40
N HIS A 98 8.51 -6.82 10.34
CA HIS A 98 9.95 -6.56 10.13
C HIS A 98 10.32 -5.12 9.71
N GLN A 99 9.35 -4.21 9.57
CA GLN A 99 9.54 -2.85 9.10
C GLN A 99 8.87 -1.83 10.03
N GLY A 100 9.23 -0.55 9.90
CA GLY A 100 8.63 0.52 10.69
C GLY A 100 8.67 0.26 12.19
N ALA A 101 7.56 0.47 12.87
CA ALA A 101 7.37 0.21 14.29
C ALA A 101 6.79 -1.18 14.60
N SER A 102 6.46 -2.00 13.59
CA SER A 102 6.06 -3.39 13.76
C SER A 102 7.25 -4.27 14.12
N GLU A 103 6.99 -5.32 14.90
CA GLU A 103 8.01 -6.29 15.29
C GLU A 103 8.43 -7.19 14.12
N GLY A 104 9.43 -8.02 14.37
CA GLY A 104 9.95 -9.03 13.46
C GLY A 104 11.46 -8.95 13.29
N LEU A 105 12.12 -10.11 13.40
CA LEU A 105 13.53 -10.28 13.14
C LEU A 105 13.72 -11.33 12.03
N PRO A 106 14.72 -11.16 11.15
CA PRO A 106 15.60 -9.98 11.06
C PRO A 106 14.83 -8.73 10.63
N ARG A 107 15.30 -7.54 11.06
CA ARG A 107 14.74 -6.28 10.56
C ARG A 107 15.03 -6.11 9.08
N HIS A 108 14.17 -5.34 8.40
CA HIS A 108 14.33 -4.96 7.01
C HIS A 108 14.19 -6.13 6.00
N ILE A 109 13.64 -7.28 6.39
CA ILE A 109 13.30 -8.30 5.40
C ILE A 109 12.07 -7.87 4.61
N GLU A 110 12.15 -7.92 3.29
CA GLU A 110 11.00 -7.76 2.40
C GLU A 110 10.59 -9.17 1.92
N ASP A 111 9.69 -9.79 2.67
CA ASP A 111 9.18 -11.12 2.39
C ASP A 111 7.72 -11.04 1.94
N PRO A 112 7.42 -11.30 0.67
CA PRO A 112 6.07 -11.20 0.13
C PRO A 112 5.04 -12.04 0.89
N THR A 113 5.42 -13.23 1.34
CA THR A 113 4.52 -14.13 2.08
C THR A 113 4.10 -13.50 3.42
N LYS A 114 5.06 -12.88 4.11
CA LYS A 114 4.78 -12.16 5.35
C LYS A 114 3.93 -10.91 5.11
N ARG A 115 4.22 -10.15 4.05
CA ARG A 115 3.43 -8.98 3.68
C ARG A 115 1.98 -9.33 3.38
N VAL A 116 1.73 -10.45 2.71
CA VAL A 116 0.38 -10.98 2.44
C VAL A 116 -0.30 -11.42 3.73
N GLU A 117 0.43 -12.07 4.65
CA GLU A 117 -0.09 -12.47 5.96
C GLU A 117 -0.39 -11.26 6.85
N ASP A 118 0.37 -10.18 6.75
CA ASP A 118 0.11 -8.93 7.47
C ASP A 118 -1.25 -8.33 7.10
N VAL A 119 -1.71 -8.50 5.86
CA VAL A 119 -3.06 -8.09 5.44
C VAL A 119 -4.12 -8.90 6.18
N ARG A 120 -3.94 -10.22 6.29
CA ARG A 120 -4.87 -11.08 7.03
C ARG A 120 -4.91 -10.71 8.50
N GLY A 121 -3.75 -10.49 9.12
CA GLY A 121 -3.64 -10.02 10.50
C GLY A 121 -4.31 -8.66 10.74
N ALA A 122 -4.22 -7.75 9.77
CA ALA A 122 -4.94 -6.47 9.82
C ALA A 122 -6.46 -6.67 9.74
N VAL A 123 -6.93 -7.57 8.87
CA VAL A 123 -8.35 -7.95 8.77
C VAL A 123 -8.82 -8.64 10.06
N ASP A 124 -8.04 -9.55 10.64
CA ASP A 124 -8.33 -10.16 11.93
C ASP A 124 -8.59 -9.08 12.98
N TYR A 125 -7.68 -8.12 13.10
CA TYR A 125 -7.82 -7.02 14.05
C TYR A 125 -9.05 -6.16 13.76
N ILE A 126 -9.27 -5.75 12.52
CA ILE A 126 -10.44 -4.95 12.11
C ILE A 126 -11.74 -5.64 12.54
N THR A 127 -11.84 -6.97 12.42
CA THR A 127 -13.04 -7.72 12.79
C THR A 127 -13.31 -7.77 14.30
N THR A 128 -12.32 -7.42 15.14
CA THR A 128 -12.50 -7.34 16.60
C THR A 128 -13.08 -6.01 17.06
N LEU A 129 -13.05 -4.99 16.21
CA LEU A 129 -13.54 -3.65 16.56
C LEU A 129 -15.08 -3.65 16.63
N PRO A 130 -15.68 -3.27 17.77
CA PRO A 130 -17.12 -3.42 17.99
C PRO A 130 -17.97 -2.57 17.04
N TYR A 131 -17.42 -1.49 16.51
CA TYR A 131 -18.08 -0.57 15.58
C TYR A 131 -17.83 -0.90 14.10
N VAL A 132 -17.13 -1.99 13.78
CA VAL A 132 -16.92 -2.41 12.39
C VAL A 132 -17.99 -3.38 11.92
N ASP A 133 -18.49 -3.18 10.71
CA ASP A 133 -19.31 -4.14 9.99
C ASP A 133 -18.41 -5.16 9.27
N ARG A 134 -18.41 -6.39 9.78
CA ARG A 134 -17.56 -7.47 9.25
C ARG A 134 -17.89 -7.87 7.81
N GLU A 135 -19.09 -7.55 7.34
CA GLU A 135 -19.50 -7.81 5.94
C GLU A 135 -19.12 -6.66 4.99
N ARG A 136 -18.52 -5.57 5.50
CA ARG A 136 -18.13 -4.41 4.71
C ARG A 136 -16.67 -4.05 4.91
N ILE A 137 -15.78 -5.02 4.72
CA ILE A 137 -14.32 -4.83 4.80
C ILE A 137 -13.73 -4.76 3.39
N GLY A 138 -12.93 -3.73 3.13
CA GLY A 138 -12.16 -3.57 1.90
C GLY A 138 -10.66 -3.50 2.17
N ALA A 139 -9.88 -3.53 1.10
CA ALA A 139 -8.44 -3.28 1.14
C ALA A 139 -8.06 -2.20 0.11
N LEU A 140 -7.15 -1.31 0.51
CA LEU A 140 -6.52 -0.33 -0.38
C LEU A 140 -5.01 -0.49 -0.29
N GLY A 141 -4.37 -0.82 -1.41
CA GLY A 141 -2.92 -0.97 -1.46
C GLY A 141 -2.24 0.05 -2.37
N ILE A 142 -1.12 0.61 -1.92
CA ILE A 142 -0.32 1.56 -2.68
C ILE A 142 1.00 0.88 -3.11
N CYS A 143 1.39 0.97 -4.39
CA CYS A 143 2.60 0.39 -4.94
C CYS A 143 2.68 -1.13 -4.68
N ALA A 144 3.77 -1.63 -4.07
CA ALA A 144 3.89 -3.02 -3.64
C ALA A 144 2.75 -3.45 -2.69
N GLY A 145 2.27 -2.53 -1.83
CA GLY A 145 1.07 -2.75 -1.03
C GLY A 145 -0.16 -3.11 -1.88
N GLY A 146 -0.26 -2.57 -3.10
CA GLY A 146 -1.31 -2.94 -4.07
C GLY A 146 -1.20 -4.39 -4.53
N GLY A 147 0.01 -4.83 -4.88
CA GLY A 147 0.26 -6.23 -5.23
C GLY A 147 -0.06 -7.18 -4.08
N TYR A 148 0.37 -6.85 -2.86
CA TYR A 148 0.08 -7.65 -1.66
C TYR A 148 -1.41 -7.67 -1.31
N ALA A 149 -2.11 -6.53 -1.46
CA ALA A 149 -3.55 -6.46 -1.24
C ALA A 149 -4.33 -7.35 -2.21
N ILE A 150 -3.98 -7.33 -3.52
CA ILE A 150 -4.58 -8.22 -4.52
C ILE A 150 -4.31 -9.68 -4.18
N ASN A 151 -3.03 -10.03 -3.87
CA ASN A 151 -2.69 -11.41 -3.54
C ASN A 151 -3.45 -11.92 -2.32
N ALA A 152 -3.50 -11.14 -1.24
CA ALA A 152 -4.27 -11.50 -0.05
C ALA A 152 -5.76 -11.69 -0.37
N THR A 153 -6.36 -10.78 -1.14
CA THR A 153 -7.80 -10.80 -1.47
C THR A 153 -8.21 -12.05 -2.25
N GLN A 154 -7.31 -12.65 -3.03
CA GLN A 154 -7.58 -13.90 -3.75
C GLN A 154 -8.03 -15.03 -2.82
N THR A 155 -7.55 -15.05 -1.58
CA THR A 155 -7.86 -16.10 -0.61
C THR A 155 -8.52 -15.60 0.68
N GLU A 156 -8.40 -14.30 1.00
CA GLU A 156 -9.02 -13.68 2.17
C GLU A 156 -10.46 -13.22 1.85
N ARG A 157 -11.42 -14.09 2.10
CA ARG A 157 -12.83 -13.90 1.69
C ARG A 157 -13.59 -12.85 2.50
N ARG A 158 -13.03 -12.38 3.63
CA ARG A 158 -13.61 -11.28 4.42
C ARG A 158 -13.41 -9.92 3.73
N ILE A 159 -12.38 -9.79 2.87
CA ILE A 159 -12.22 -8.62 2.00
C ILE A 159 -13.25 -8.72 0.87
N LYS A 160 -14.14 -7.74 0.78
CA LYS A 160 -15.26 -7.73 -0.19
C LYS A 160 -14.96 -6.93 -1.45
N ALA A 161 -13.98 -6.04 -1.40
CA ALA A 161 -13.53 -5.23 -2.53
C ALA A 161 -12.08 -4.81 -2.32
N VAL A 162 -11.29 -4.76 -3.39
CA VAL A 162 -9.90 -4.31 -3.36
C VAL A 162 -9.66 -3.18 -4.34
N ALA A 163 -9.10 -2.08 -3.86
CA ALA A 163 -8.64 -0.97 -4.68
C ALA A 163 -7.11 -0.84 -4.58
N THR A 164 -6.48 -0.37 -5.62
CA THR A 164 -5.03 -0.14 -5.64
C THR A 164 -4.68 1.17 -6.30
N VAL A 165 -3.55 1.73 -5.89
CA VAL A 165 -2.98 2.95 -6.45
C VAL A 165 -1.54 2.67 -6.83
N SER A 166 -1.17 2.96 -8.09
CA SER A 166 0.16 2.68 -8.64
C SER A 166 0.66 1.27 -8.29
N ALA A 167 -0.20 0.26 -8.42
CA ALA A 167 0.08 -1.10 -7.94
C ALA A 167 1.32 -1.71 -8.60
N VAL A 168 2.11 -2.40 -7.79
CA VAL A 168 3.31 -3.13 -8.22
C VAL A 168 3.25 -4.58 -7.72
N ASP A 169 3.27 -5.54 -8.63
CA ASP A 169 3.75 -6.89 -8.32
C ASP A 169 5.27 -6.80 -8.15
N PHE A 170 5.73 -6.77 -6.91
CA PHE A 170 7.14 -6.57 -6.63
C PHE A 170 8.01 -7.72 -7.16
N GLY A 171 7.45 -8.92 -7.26
CA GLY A 171 8.13 -10.03 -7.93
C GLY A 171 8.32 -9.78 -9.43
N GLU A 172 7.31 -9.27 -10.13
CA GLU A 172 7.44 -8.88 -11.54
C GLU A 172 8.44 -7.72 -11.71
N ALA A 173 8.42 -6.71 -10.82
CA ALA A 173 9.38 -5.62 -10.87
C ALA A 173 10.83 -6.12 -10.71
N VAL A 174 11.06 -7.08 -9.81
CA VAL A 174 12.39 -7.71 -9.64
C VAL A 174 12.77 -8.56 -10.86
N ARG A 175 11.82 -9.31 -11.41
CA ARG A 175 12.11 -10.19 -12.57
C ARG A 175 12.25 -9.43 -13.89
N ARG A 176 11.53 -8.34 -14.07
CA ARG A 176 11.39 -7.68 -15.38
C ARG A 176 11.88 -6.24 -15.42
N GLY A 177 12.25 -5.67 -14.27
CA GLY A 177 12.58 -4.25 -14.16
C GLY A 177 11.35 -3.34 -14.08
N TRP A 178 11.61 -2.06 -13.85
CA TRP A 178 10.55 -1.07 -13.63
C TRP A 178 9.63 -0.89 -14.84
N ARG A 179 10.19 -0.90 -16.05
CA ARG A 179 9.48 -0.76 -17.33
C ARG A 179 9.33 -2.07 -18.11
N ALA A 180 9.52 -3.22 -17.46
CA ALA A 180 9.53 -4.55 -18.08
C ALA A 180 10.62 -4.76 -19.14
N ASP A 181 11.74 -4.12 -18.99
CA ASP A 181 12.86 -4.05 -19.95
C ASP A 181 14.16 -4.71 -19.44
N LEU A 182 14.15 -5.28 -18.23
CA LEU A 182 15.33 -5.93 -17.66
C LEU A 182 15.66 -7.25 -18.38
N PRO A 183 16.88 -7.42 -18.94
CA PRO A 183 17.30 -8.66 -19.58
C PRO A 183 17.32 -9.86 -18.63
N VAL A 184 17.06 -11.07 -19.16
CA VAL A 184 17.09 -12.30 -18.36
C VAL A 184 18.46 -12.53 -17.72
N SER A 185 19.54 -12.24 -18.45
CA SER A 185 20.91 -12.37 -17.96
C SER A 185 21.17 -11.55 -16.69
N GLU A 186 20.67 -10.32 -16.64
CA GLU A 186 20.85 -9.46 -15.46
C GLU A 186 20.07 -9.97 -14.24
N ARG A 187 18.89 -10.55 -14.45
CA ARG A 187 18.12 -11.22 -13.37
C ARG A 187 18.88 -12.42 -12.79
N ILE A 188 19.44 -13.27 -13.68
CA ILE A 188 20.19 -14.45 -13.22
C ILE A 188 21.43 -13.99 -12.46
N LYS A 189 22.18 -13.03 -12.99
CA LYS A 189 23.33 -12.45 -12.29
C LYS A 189 22.99 -11.87 -10.91
N MET A 190 21.85 -11.17 -10.80
CA MET A 190 21.37 -10.69 -9.51
C MET A 190 21.14 -11.85 -8.52
N LEU A 191 20.46 -12.92 -8.95
CA LEU A 191 20.21 -14.09 -8.09
C LEU A 191 21.49 -14.84 -7.71
N GLU A 192 22.48 -14.92 -8.60
CA GLU A 192 23.81 -15.45 -8.31
C GLU A 192 24.52 -14.60 -7.24
N GLY A 193 24.40 -13.28 -7.34
CA GLY A 193 24.88 -12.35 -6.29
C GLY A 193 24.22 -12.58 -4.94
N VAL A 194 22.89 -12.78 -4.92
CA VAL A 194 22.16 -13.13 -3.70
C VAL A 194 22.64 -14.45 -3.10
N ALA A 195 22.85 -15.48 -3.94
CA ALA A 195 23.35 -16.79 -3.49
C ALA A 195 24.75 -16.67 -2.87
N THR A 196 25.64 -15.88 -3.49
CA THR A 196 26.98 -15.56 -2.97
C THR A 196 26.90 -14.87 -1.60
N GLN A 197 26.04 -13.85 -1.47
CA GLN A 197 25.84 -13.12 -0.23
C GLN A 197 25.28 -14.03 0.88
N ARG A 198 24.29 -14.89 0.57
CA ARG A 198 23.76 -15.87 1.53
C ARG A 198 24.87 -16.81 2.05
N THR A 199 25.75 -17.24 1.17
CA THR A 199 26.90 -18.08 1.55
C THR A 199 27.86 -17.33 2.49
N ALA A 200 28.14 -16.06 2.20
CA ALA A 200 28.96 -15.22 3.05
C ALA A 200 28.33 -15.05 4.46
N GLU A 201 27.04 -14.75 4.52
CA GLU A 201 26.29 -14.61 5.79
C GLU A 201 26.28 -15.91 6.60
N ALA A 202 26.08 -17.07 5.95
CA ALA A 202 26.12 -18.38 6.60
C ALA A 202 27.49 -18.72 7.20
N ASN A 203 28.56 -18.08 6.70
CA ASN A 203 29.93 -18.22 7.19
C ASN A 203 30.36 -17.06 8.12
N GLY A 204 29.40 -16.31 8.68
CA GLY A 204 29.64 -15.25 9.65
C GLY A 204 29.86 -13.86 9.06
N GLY A 205 29.66 -13.69 7.76
CA GLY A 205 29.70 -12.37 7.12
C GLY A 205 28.50 -11.50 7.53
N ALA A 206 28.67 -10.20 7.41
CA ALA A 206 27.61 -9.22 7.73
C ALA A 206 26.47 -9.29 6.68
N PRO A 207 25.20 -9.10 7.11
CA PRO A 207 24.09 -8.93 6.19
C PRO A 207 24.29 -7.74 5.26
N LEU A 208 23.98 -7.91 3.98
CA LEU A 208 23.99 -6.85 2.98
C LEU A 208 22.60 -6.21 2.90
N LEU A 209 22.57 -4.88 2.93
CA LEU A 209 21.35 -4.09 2.75
C LEU A 209 21.31 -3.47 1.35
N ALA A 210 20.18 -3.60 0.70
CA ALA A 210 19.85 -2.90 -0.55
C ALA A 210 18.96 -1.69 -0.25
N SER A 211 18.92 -0.73 -1.18
CA SER A 211 18.05 0.44 -1.11
C SER A 211 16.78 0.23 -1.92
N TYR A 212 15.62 0.68 -1.41
CA TYR A 212 14.37 0.68 -2.17
C TYR A 212 14.37 1.72 -3.29
N VAL A 213 14.93 2.89 -3.00
CA VAL A 213 15.07 3.99 -3.95
C VAL A 213 16.50 4.48 -3.95
N PRO A 214 16.97 5.13 -5.02
CA PRO A 214 18.34 5.66 -5.08
C PRO A 214 18.70 6.55 -3.89
N ASP A 215 19.89 6.41 -3.36
CA ASP A 215 20.38 7.26 -2.27
C ASP A 215 20.71 8.68 -2.76
N THR A 216 21.08 8.80 -4.03
CA THR A 216 21.29 10.07 -4.75
C THR A 216 20.60 9.98 -6.10
N VAL A 217 20.21 11.11 -6.66
CA VAL A 217 19.56 11.19 -7.97
C VAL A 217 20.54 11.46 -9.11
N GLU A 218 21.82 11.65 -8.80
CA GLU A 218 22.85 11.86 -9.82
C GLU A 218 22.95 10.64 -10.74
N GLY A 219 22.83 10.86 -12.03
CA GLY A 219 22.86 9.81 -13.05
C GLY A 219 21.60 8.93 -13.12
N VAL A 220 20.59 9.17 -12.31
CA VAL A 220 19.30 8.46 -12.37
C VAL A 220 18.47 9.02 -13.52
N THR A 221 18.14 8.17 -14.50
CA THR A 221 17.39 8.56 -15.70
C THR A 221 15.90 8.20 -15.62
N GLU A 222 15.50 7.32 -14.69
CA GLU A 222 14.11 6.94 -14.51
C GLU A 222 13.36 7.99 -13.65
N PRO A 223 12.38 8.73 -14.21
CA PRO A 223 11.71 9.81 -13.50
C PRO A 223 11.03 9.37 -12.21
N ASP A 224 10.37 8.21 -12.21
CA ASP A 224 9.71 7.68 -11.00
C ASP A 224 10.72 7.45 -9.87
N MET A 225 11.97 7.04 -10.17
CA MET A 225 13.01 6.82 -9.17
C MET A 225 13.58 8.13 -8.62
N VAL A 226 13.65 9.18 -9.44
CA VAL A 226 14.00 10.54 -8.99
C VAL A 226 12.93 11.04 -8.01
N GLU A 227 11.66 11.02 -8.42
CA GLU A 227 10.54 11.44 -7.56
C GLU A 227 10.45 10.60 -6.27
N ALA A 228 10.71 9.30 -6.35
CA ALA A 228 10.71 8.41 -5.19
C ALA A 228 11.84 8.76 -4.21
N SER A 229 13.04 9.04 -4.71
CA SER A 229 14.15 9.49 -3.86
C SER A 229 13.79 10.81 -3.16
N GLU A 230 13.22 11.78 -3.88
CA GLU A 230 12.75 13.03 -3.28
C GLU A 230 11.67 12.79 -2.20
N TYR A 231 10.68 11.96 -2.51
CA TYR A 231 9.60 11.65 -1.58
C TYR A 231 10.10 11.07 -0.26
N TYR A 232 10.95 10.04 -0.32
CA TYR A 232 11.37 9.30 0.86
C TYR A 232 12.56 9.92 1.59
N ARG A 233 13.37 10.74 0.94
CA ARG A 233 14.67 11.15 1.48
C ARG A 233 14.81 12.64 1.77
N LEU A 234 13.99 13.49 1.17
CA LEU A 234 14.05 14.93 1.44
C LEU A 234 13.24 15.29 2.70
N PRO A 235 13.86 16.01 3.67
CA PRO A 235 13.18 16.39 4.92
C PRO A 235 11.93 17.25 4.73
N ASN A 236 11.85 17.99 3.65
CA ASN A 236 10.70 18.82 3.28
C ASN A 236 9.68 18.13 2.39
N ARG A 237 9.75 16.79 2.29
CA ARG A 237 8.76 15.95 1.60
C ARG A 237 8.15 14.96 2.61
N TRP A 238 8.19 13.69 2.32
CA TRP A 238 7.57 12.65 3.16
C TRP A 238 8.59 11.81 3.93
N GLN A 239 9.84 12.29 4.09
CA GLN A 239 10.83 11.56 4.87
C GLN A 239 10.30 11.28 6.28
N HIS A 240 10.43 10.02 6.71
CA HIS A 240 10.08 9.61 8.07
C HIS A 240 11.18 8.73 8.67
N LYS A 241 11.49 8.92 9.96
CA LYS A 241 12.58 8.21 10.64
C LYS A 241 12.47 6.69 10.62
N ASN A 242 11.24 6.15 10.54
CA ASN A 242 10.97 4.71 10.49
C ASN A 242 11.08 4.13 9.07
N SER A 243 11.13 4.98 8.04
CA SER A 243 11.32 4.59 6.64
C SER A 243 12.79 4.73 6.27
N GLY A 244 13.58 3.68 6.55
CA GLY A 244 15.04 3.71 6.47
C GLY A 244 15.62 3.53 5.07
N ASN A 245 14.81 3.39 4.01
CA ASN A 245 15.22 3.12 2.62
C ASN A 245 16.16 1.90 2.50
N ARG A 246 15.95 0.87 3.31
CA ARG A 246 16.82 -0.32 3.33
C ARG A 246 16.01 -1.60 3.46
N PHE A 247 16.44 -2.62 2.74
CA PHE A 247 15.97 -3.99 2.93
C PHE A 247 17.13 -4.99 2.77
N LEU A 248 16.98 -6.16 3.35
CA LEU A 248 17.98 -7.22 3.25
C LEU A 248 18.14 -7.71 1.81
N ASN A 249 19.35 -7.78 1.32
CA ASN A 249 19.67 -8.25 -0.04
C ASN A 249 19.09 -9.63 -0.33
N ASN A 250 19.09 -10.53 0.65
CA ASN A 250 18.50 -11.87 0.53
C ASN A 250 16.97 -11.88 0.39
N SER A 251 16.30 -10.72 0.39
CA SER A 251 14.89 -10.59 0.03
C SER A 251 14.65 -10.76 -1.46
N TYR A 252 15.65 -10.51 -2.31
CA TYR A 252 15.50 -10.62 -3.76
C TYR A 252 15.14 -12.03 -4.23
N ASP A 253 15.64 -13.09 -3.58
CA ASP A 253 15.28 -14.46 -3.92
C ASP A 253 13.79 -14.73 -3.64
N LYS A 254 13.26 -14.22 -2.53
CA LYS A 254 11.84 -14.33 -2.16
C LYS A 254 10.94 -13.52 -3.10
N LEU A 255 11.38 -12.28 -3.40
CA LEU A 255 10.67 -11.41 -4.33
C LEU A 255 10.65 -12.02 -5.72
N ALA A 256 11.79 -12.52 -6.23
CA ALA A 256 11.86 -13.14 -7.55
C ALA A 256 10.96 -14.37 -7.70
N ALA A 257 10.73 -15.13 -6.62
CA ALA A 257 9.84 -16.28 -6.60
C ALA A 257 8.35 -15.92 -6.47
N PHE A 258 8.03 -14.69 -6.04
CA PHE A 258 6.65 -14.27 -5.77
C PHE A 258 5.94 -13.78 -7.03
N THR A 259 4.61 -13.96 -7.06
CA THR A 259 3.73 -13.34 -8.04
C THR A 259 2.45 -12.86 -7.35
N ALA A 260 2.20 -11.55 -7.42
CA ALA A 260 1.01 -10.96 -6.83
C ALA A 260 -0.27 -11.36 -7.57
N PHE A 261 -0.17 -11.58 -8.89
CA PHE A 261 -1.30 -11.79 -9.79
C PHE A 261 -1.43 -13.25 -10.25
N GLY A 262 -0.74 -14.19 -9.58
CA GLY A 262 -0.61 -15.57 -10.07
C GLY A 262 -1.92 -16.35 -10.18
N GLN A 263 -2.94 -16.01 -9.41
CA GLN A 263 -4.26 -16.67 -9.41
C GLN A 263 -5.40 -15.63 -9.54
N ILE A 264 -5.09 -14.47 -10.11
CA ILE A 264 -6.04 -13.36 -10.21
C ILE A 264 -7.24 -13.71 -11.12
N ASP A 265 -7.01 -14.55 -12.12
CA ASP A 265 -8.00 -15.03 -13.07
C ASP A 265 -8.98 -16.06 -12.50
N THR A 266 -8.56 -16.79 -11.47
CA THR A 266 -9.34 -17.88 -10.88
C THR A 266 -9.87 -17.56 -9.49
N LEU A 267 -9.07 -16.90 -8.63
CA LEU A 267 -9.40 -16.72 -7.23
C LEU A 267 -9.88 -15.30 -6.88
N LEU A 268 -9.56 -14.28 -7.66
CA LEU A 268 -10.04 -12.93 -7.39
C LEU A 268 -11.46 -12.75 -7.95
N THR A 269 -12.44 -13.13 -7.16
CA THR A 269 -13.87 -12.95 -7.51
C THR A 269 -14.45 -11.64 -6.97
N GLN A 270 -13.73 -10.96 -6.08
CA GLN A 270 -14.13 -9.67 -5.54
C GLN A 270 -13.90 -8.56 -6.56
N PRO A 271 -14.69 -7.47 -6.51
CA PRO A 271 -14.45 -6.28 -7.30
C PRO A 271 -13.04 -5.73 -7.14
N LEU A 272 -12.42 -5.36 -8.25
CA LEU A 272 -11.08 -4.80 -8.35
C LEU A 272 -11.11 -3.41 -8.98
N LEU A 273 -10.54 -2.41 -8.32
CA LEU A 273 -10.20 -1.11 -8.90
C LEU A 273 -8.69 -0.94 -8.94
N MET A 274 -8.16 -0.61 -10.11
CA MET A 274 -6.76 -0.24 -10.26
C MET A 274 -6.65 1.20 -10.73
N ILE A 275 -5.90 2.02 -10.00
CA ILE A 275 -5.63 3.42 -10.35
C ILE A 275 -4.13 3.54 -10.65
N THR A 276 -3.81 4.18 -11.76
CA THR A 276 -2.42 4.44 -12.17
C THR A 276 -2.33 5.78 -12.89
N GLY A 277 -1.13 6.35 -12.95
CA GLY A 277 -0.87 7.53 -13.76
C GLY A 277 -0.57 7.16 -15.21
N SER A 278 -0.88 8.08 -16.17
CA SER A 278 -0.54 7.88 -17.57
C SER A 278 0.96 7.83 -17.81
N ASP A 279 1.73 8.54 -16.99
CA ASP A 279 3.18 8.71 -17.12
C ASP A 279 3.98 7.80 -16.17
N ALA A 280 3.29 6.98 -15.38
CA ALA A 280 3.93 6.04 -14.46
C ALA A 280 4.67 4.92 -15.20
N GLY A 281 5.95 4.72 -14.92
CA GLY A 281 6.75 3.62 -15.49
C GLY A 281 6.23 2.23 -15.09
N SER A 282 5.52 2.14 -13.97
CA SER A 282 4.86 0.91 -13.48
C SER A 282 3.47 0.65 -14.07
N ARG A 283 2.92 1.52 -14.91
CA ARG A 283 1.55 1.46 -15.44
C ARG A 283 1.21 0.10 -16.06
N TRP A 284 2.17 -0.49 -16.78
CA TRP A 284 2.01 -1.78 -17.43
C TRP A 284 1.58 -2.90 -16.46
N GLN A 285 1.93 -2.81 -15.18
CA GLN A 285 1.55 -3.81 -14.17
C GLN A 285 0.06 -3.72 -13.85
N SER A 286 -0.50 -2.51 -13.72
CA SER A 286 -1.94 -2.32 -13.54
C SER A 286 -2.73 -2.78 -14.77
N GLU A 287 -2.26 -2.47 -15.96
CA GLU A 287 -2.86 -2.93 -17.22
C GLU A 287 -2.84 -4.46 -17.33
N ARG A 288 -1.70 -5.09 -16.94
CA ARG A 288 -1.57 -6.55 -16.90
C ARG A 288 -2.55 -7.20 -15.91
N ALA A 289 -2.64 -6.67 -14.69
CA ALA A 289 -3.54 -7.21 -13.67
C ALA A 289 -5.00 -7.15 -14.12
N VAL A 290 -5.45 -6.01 -14.66
CA VAL A 290 -6.81 -5.86 -15.20
C VAL A 290 -7.05 -6.79 -16.39
N LYS A 291 -6.05 -6.99 -17.25
CA LYS A 291 -6.16 -7.95 -18.36
C LYS A 291 -6.35 -9.38 -17.87
N LEU A 292 -5.66 -9.78 -16.83
CA LEU A 292 -5.72 -11.14 -16.26
C LEU A 292 -7.00 -11.38 -15.44
N ALA A 293 -7.45 -10.40 -14.67
CA ALA A 293 -8.63 -10.55 -13.82
C ALA A 293 -9.88 -10.88 -14.67
N THR A 294 -10.72 -11.78 -14.18
CA THR A 294 -11.95 -12.22 -14.87
C THR A 294 -13.23 -11.69 -14.23
N GLY A 295 -13.16 -11.30 -12.93
CA GLY A 295 -14.27 -10.72 -12.19
C GLY A 295 -14.58 -9.26 -12.56
N GLN A 296 -15.41 -8.60 -11.73
CA GLN A 296 -15.65 -7.17 -11.85
C GLN A 296 -14.35 -6.39 -11.65
N LYS A 297 -13.96 -5.61 -12.64
CA LYS A 297 -12.70 -4.89 -12.67
C LYS A 297 -12.81 -3.54 -13.32
N GLU A 298 -11.99 -2.61 -12.89
CA GLU A 298 -11.89 -1.28 -13.49
C GLU A 298 -10.43 -0.80 -13.46
N LEU A 299 -9.97 -0.20 -14.55
CA LEU A 299 -8.72 0.55 -14.63
C LEU A 299 -9.04 2.02 -14.79
N PHE A 300 -8.59 2.84 -13.85
CA PHE A 300 -8.71 4.29 -13.89
C PHE A 300 -7.33 4.92 -14.06
N ILE A 301 -7.13 5.63 -15.17
CA ILE A 301 -5.86 6.27 -15.50
C ILE A 301 -5.98 7.76 -15.22
N ILE A 302 -5.09 8.30 -14.39
CA ILE A 302 -4.98 9.72 -14.13
C ILE A 302 -4.02 10.33 -15.14
N ASP A 303 -4.55 11.20 -15.99
CA ASP A 303 -3.79 11.88 -17.02
C ASP A 303 -2.69 12.77 -16.43
N GLY A 304 -1.47 12.69 -16.99
CA GLY A 304 -0.27 13.33 -16.46
C GLY A 304 0.21 12.84 -15.10
N GLY A 305 -0.45 11.82 -14.53
CA GLY A 305 -0.03 11.24 -13.27
C GLY A 305 1.23 10.38 -13.44
N THR A 306 2.19 10.50 -12.51
CA THR A 306 3.36 9.63 -12.38
C THR A 306 3.09 8.54 -11.34
N HIS A 307 4.01 7.60 -11.18
CA HIS A 307 3.91 6.62 -10.08
C HIS A 307 3.85 7.32 -8.72
N MET A 308 4.68 8.33 -8.54
CA MET A 308 4.86 9.01 -7.26
C MET A 308 3.87 10.16 -7.02
N SER A 309 3.32 10.77 -8.06
CA SER A 309 2.32 11.82 -7.90
C SER A 309 1.06 11.31 -7.17
N LEU A 310 0.77 10.03 -7.32
CA LEU A 310 -0.34 9.33 -6.65
C LEU A 310 -0.08 9.05 -5.16
N TYR A 311 1.13 9.32 -4.65
CA TYR A 311 1.41 9.19 -3.21
C TYR A 311 1.02 10.44 -2.43
N ASP A 312 0.94 11.60 -3.09
CA ASP A 312 0.63 12.88 -2.45
C ASP A 312 -0.25 13.80 -3.31
N ARG A 313 0.30 14.46 -4.34
CA ARG A 313 -0.38 15.55 -5.06
C ARG A 313 -1.63 15.11 -5.83
N ASP A 314 -1.64 13.90 -6.39
CA ASP A 314 -2.77 13.38 -7.16
C ASP A 314 -3.72 12.48 -6.33
N VAL A 315 -3.52 12.36 -5.02
CA VAL A 315 -4.48 11.71 -4.10
C VAL A 315 -5.87 12.33 -4.25
N VAL A 316 -5.94 13.65 -4.43
CA VAL A 316 -7.21 14.37 -4.62
C VAL A 316 -7.95 13.95 -5.90
N LYS A 317 -7.23 13.52 -6.94
CA LYS A 317 -7.82 13.00 -8.18
C LYS A 317 -8.23 11.53 -8.06
N ALA A 318 -7.51 10.74 -7.27
CA ALA A 318 -7.78 9.33 -7.05
C ALA A 318 -8.95 9.09 -6.09
N MET A 319 -9.08 9.89 -5.05
CA MET A 319 -10.05 9.67 -3.96
C MET A 319 -11.51 9.64 -4.39
N PRO A 320 -12.01 10.50 -5.30
CA PRO A 320 -13.40 10.41 -5.77
C PRO A 320 -13.72 9.03 -6.35
N LYS A 321 -12.80 8.47 -7.15
CA LYS A 321 -12.97 7.14 -7.75
C LYS A 321 -12.91 6.01 -6.73
N ILE A 322 -12.00 6.10 -5.77
CA ILE A 322 -11.90 5.14 -4.65
C ILE A 322 -13.17 5.16 -3.81
N THR A 323 -13.69 6.36 -3.50
CA THR A 323 -14.92 6.52 -2.71
C THR A 323 -16.13 5.94 -3.45
N GLU A 324 -16.29 6.26 -4.74
CA GLU A 324 -17.33 5.68 -5.59
C GLU A 324 -17.27 4.15 -5.58
N PHE A 325 -16.09 3.59 -5.80
CA PHE A 325 -15.86 2.15 -5.84
C PHE A 325 -16.23 1.45 -4.53
N PHE A 326 -15.73 1.92 -3.40
CA PHE A 326 -16.03 1.31 -2.11
C PHE A 326 -17.50 1.54 -1.69
N SER A 327 -18.07 2.70 -1.95
CA SER A 327 -19.49 2.94 -1.64
C SER A 327 -20.43 2.05 -2.45
N LYS A 328 -20.05 1.68 -3.68
CA LYS A 328 -20.81 0.74 -4.50
C LYS A 328 -20.68 -0.71 -4.01
N ASN A 329 -19.47 -1.13 -3.63
CA ASN A 329 -19.14 -2.54 -3.39
C ASN A 329 -19.15 -2.95 -1.91
N LEU A 330 -19.20 -2.00 -0.97
CA LEU A 330 -19.32 -2.24 0.47
C LEU A 330 -20.69 -1.79 1.01
N LYS A 331 -21.74 -1.89 0.21
CA LYS A 331 -23.12 -1.60 0.65
C LYS A 331 -23.62 -2.71 1.57
N VAL A 332 -24.51 -2.34 2.50
CA VAL A 332 -25.32 -3.32 3.21
C VAL A 332 -26.18 -4.05 2.18
N SER A 333 -26.02 -5.36 2.08
CA SER A 333 -26.97 -6.17 1.30
C SER A 333 -28.36 -5.97 1.89
N SER A 334 -29.28 -5.35 1.16
CA SER A 334 -30.69 -5.42 1.49
C SER A 334 -31.07 -6.90 1.42
N LYS A 335 -31.27 -7.51 2.60
CA LYS A 335 -31.88 -8.84 2.70
C LYS A 335 -33.36 -8.75 2.34
#